data_3c51602cceb8b82ccf20665f43da0f01
#
_entry.id   3c51602cceb8b82ccf20665f43da0f01
#
_cell.length_a   1.000
_cell.length_b   1.000
_cell.length_c   1.000
_cell.angle_alpha   90.00
_cell.angle_beta   90.00
_cell.angle_gamma   90.00
#
_symmetry.space_group_name_H-M   'P 1'
#
loop_
_entity.id
_entity.type
_entity.pdbx_description
1 polymer ?
#
loop_
_entity_poly.entity_id
_entity_poly.type
_entity_poly.pdbx_seq_one_letter_code
_entity_poly.pdbx_strand_id
1 'polypeptide(L)'
;MILGLIGLFWQAYKGEKGIQQFWVVFFLFFMTGLAIVLYLNQTPQQPRERDYAYAGSFYAFAIWIGLGVAAIAEWLNKRMSEKPAAILASVVCLLVPIQMVSQTWDDHDRSGRYTCRDFGQNYLSTVQDKGNPIIFTNGDNDTFPLWYNQETEGFRTDVRVCNLSYLQTDWYIDQMRRPAYESPSVPINWERIDYVQGHNEAVYVRPEAMETINNYYKQNPEEAKKEFGDNPYELKNILKYWVRSPKEGLQMIPTDSLVIKLDKDCLLYTSDA
;
A
#
# COMPACT_ATOMS: atom_id res chain seq x y z
N MET A 1 26.79 16.37 10.54
CA MET A 1 27.72 16.14 9.39
C MET A 1 29.19 16.05 9.81
N ILE A 2 29.78 17.07 10.44
CA ILE A 2 31.22 17.10 10.78
C ILE A 2 31.64 15.88 11.60
N LEU A 3 30.89 15.53 12.64
CA LEU A 3 31.16 14.37 13.49
C LEU A 3 31.16 13.05 12.70
N GLY A 4 30.26 12.90 11.75
CA GLY A 4 30.22 11.73 10.87
C GLY A 4 31.42 11.65 9.93
N LEU A 5 31.90 12.79 9.40
CA LEU A 5 33.12 12.83 8.59
C LEU A 5 34.37 12.48 9.43
N ILE A 6 34.45 12.96 10.68
CA ILE A 6 35.53 12.59 11.59
C ILE A 6 35.54 11.07 11.81
N GLY A 7 34.39 10.46 12.07
CA GLY A 7 34.27 9.02 12.27
C GLY A 7 34.61 8.20 11.01
N LEU A 8 34.17 8.67 9.85
CA LEU A 8 34.47 8.06 8.56
C LEU A 8 36.00 7.99 8.33
N PHE A 9 36.68 9.14 8.43
CA PHE A 9 38.14 9.18 8.25
C PHE A 9 38.86 8.39 9.33
N TRP A 10 38.45 8.53 10.60
CA TRP A 10 39.06 7.76 11.69
C TRP A 10 38.96 6.26 11.45
N GLN A 11 37.82 5.75 11.00
CA GLN A 11 37.63 4.33 10.66
C GLN A 11 38.54 3.91 9.50
N ALA A 12 38.59 4.70 8.43
CA ALA A 12 39.42 4.40 7.26
C ALA A 12 40.90 4.33 7.57
N TYR A 13 41.40 5.14 8.52
CA TYR A 13 42.81 5.17 8.91
C TYR A 13 43.19 4.24 10.08
N LYS A 14 42.26 3.39 10.56
CA LYS A 14 42.51 2.49 11.70
C LYS A 14 43.23 1.17 11.34
N GLY A 15 43.92 1.12 10.22
CA GLY A 15 44.66 -0.06 9.73
C GLY A 15 43.79 -1.01 8.90
N GLU A 16 44.29 -2.22 8.59
CA GLU A 16 43.63 -3.15 7.67
C GLU A 16 42.20 -3.52 8.10
N LYS A 17 41.96 -3.81 9.37
CA LYS A 17 40.61 -4.10 9.86
C LYS A 17 39.70 -2.88 9.81
N GLY A 18 40.23 -1.69 10.06
CA GLY A 18 39.49 -0.45 9.96
C GLY A 18 39.02 -0.18 8.54
N ILE A 19 39.88 -0.35 7.56
CA ILE A 19 39.55 -0.14 6.14
C ILE A 19 38.55 -1.19 5.63
N GLN A 20 38.63 -2.44 6.09
CA GLN A 20 37.64 -3.47 5.75
C GLN A 20 36.26 -3.11 6.28
N GLN A 21 36.15 -2.70 7.54
CA GLN A 21 34.89 -2.27 8.15
C GLN A 21 34.38 -0.97 7.51
N PHE A 22 35.27 -0.05 7.14
CA PHE A 22 34.91 1.15 6.41
C PHE A 22 34.17 0.81 5.10
N TRP A 23 34.70 -0.11 4.31
CA TRP A 23 34.05 -0.50 3.07
C TRP A 23 32.68 -1.13 3.27
N VAL A 24 32.46 -1.89 4.34
CA VAL A 24 31.16 -2.44 4.70
C VAL A 24 30.13 -1.32 4.94
N VAL A 25 30.49 -0.34 5.80
CA VAL A 25 29.60 0.79 6.10
C VAL A 25 29.42 1.69 4.88
N PHE A 26 30.48 1.89 4.10
CA PHE A 26 30.45 2.69 2.87
C PHE A 26 29.48 2.06 1.83
N PHE A 27 29.58 0.77 1.59
CA PHE A 27 28.67 0.11 0.67
C PHE A 27 27.24 0.09 1.20
N LEU A 28 27.04 -0.08 2.50
CA LEU A 28 25.72 0.07 3.09
C LEU A 28 25.15 1.48 2.83
N PHE A 29 25.93 2.53 3.08
CA PHE A 29 25.55 3.92 2.81
C PHE A 29 25.25 4.16 1.32
N PHE A 30 26.16 3.73 0.46
CA PHE A 30 26.06 3.94 -1.00
C PHE A 30 24.88 3.18 -1.60
N MET A 31 24.72 1.89 -1.28
CA MET A 31 23.68 1.03 -1.86
C MET A 31 22.29 1.39 -1.38
N THR A 32 22.14 1.78 -0.10
CA THR A 32 20.84 2.19 0.46
C THR A 32 20.53 3.69 0.23
N GLY A 33 21.44 4.45 -0.30
CA GLY A 33 21.30 5.87 -0.63
C GLY A 33 21.37 6.12 -2.14
N LEU A 34 22.57 6.45 -2.63
CA LEU A 34 22.76 6.86 -4.03
C LEU A 34 22.32 5.81 -5.05
N ALA A 35 22.57 4.53 -4.79
CA ALA A 35 22.15 3.47 -5.70
C ALA A 35 20.62 3.37 -5.77
N ILE A 36 19.90 3.54 -4.64
CA ILE A 36 18.43 3.57 -4.64
C ILE A 36 17.91 4.79 -5.39
N VAL A 37 18.52 5.98 -5.23
CA VAL A 37 18.13 7.17 -6.00
C VAL A 37 18.20 6.90 -7.51
N LEU A 38 19.29 6.30 -7.97
CA LEU A 38 19.47 5.95 -9.38
C LEU A 38 18.47 4.85 -9.82
N TYR A 39 18.26 3.85 -8.99
CA TYR A 39 17.34 2.75 -9.28
C TYR A 39 15.87 3.20 -9.38
N LEU A 40 15.41 4.01 -8.42
CA LEU A 40 14.03 4.50 -8.40
C LEU A 40 13.75 5.47 -9.54
N ASN A 41 14.75 6.21 -10.01
CA ASN A 41 14.64 7.17 -11.12
C ASN A 41 13.31 7.95 -11.08
N GLN A 42 13.00 8.55 -9.94
CA GLN A 42 11.71 9.21 -9.71
C GLN A 42 11.49 10.35 -10.68
N THR A 43 10.33 10.35 -11.31
CA THR A 43 9.95 11.45 -12.21
C THR A 43 9.59 12.69 -11.38
N PRO A 44 9.97 13.92 -11.83
CA PRO A 44 9.68 15.17 -11.12
C PRO A 44 8.19 15.45 -10.91
N GLN A 45 7.32 14.76 -11.62
CA GLN A 45 5.86 14.94 -11.58
C GLN A 45 5.18 14.12 -10.49
N GLN A 46 5.91 13.38 -9.67
CA GLN A 46 5.29 12.66 -8.56
C GLN A 46 4.83 13.64 -7.48
N PRO A 47 3.60 13.46 -6.94
CA PRO A 47 3.02 14.38 -5.96
C PRO A 47 3.72 14.31 -4.59
N ARG A 48 4.58 13.32 -4.36
CA ARG A 48 5.25 13.05 -3.09
C ARG A 48 6.65 12.51 -3.30
N GLU A 49 7.62 13.09 -2.59
CA GLU A 49 8.95 12.50 -2.46
C GLU A 49 8.92 11.26 -1.54
N ARG A 50 9.81 10.32 -1.82
CA ARG A 50 9.90 9.05 -1.09
C ARG A 50 11.17 8.97 -0.25
N ASP A 51 11.37 9.95 0.62
CA ASP A 51 12.57 10.08 1.47
C ASP A 51 12.82 8.84 2.32
N TYR A 52 11.76 8.15 2.73
CA TYR A 52 11.86 6.89 3.48
C TYR A 52 12.65 5.80 2.72
N ALA A 53 12.74 5.87 1.40
CA ALA A 53 13.54 4.93 0.62
C ALA A 53 15.04 5.03 0.92
N TYR A 54 15.50 6.20 1.41
CA TYR A 54 16.90 6.47 1.74
C TYR A 54 17.23 6.31 3.22
N ALA A 55 16.27 5.90 4.06
CA ALA A 55 16.45 5.78 5.50
C ALA A 55 17.65 4.91 5.90
N GLY A 56 17.94 3.86 5.11
CA GLY A 56 19.12 3.01 5.32
C GLY A 56 20.43 3.77 5.24
N SER A 57 20.56 4.77 4.35
CA SER A 57 21.78 5.58 4.23
C SER A 57 21.97 6.50 5.42
N PHE A 58 20.91 7.07 5.96
CA PHE A 58 20.98 7.88 7.19
C PHE A 58 21.38 7.03 8.39
N TYR A 59 20.88 5.81 8.48
CA TYR A 59 21.29 4.85 9.49
C TYR A 59 22.80 4.51 9.36
N ALA A 60 23.27 4.22 8.16
CA ALA A 60 24.69 3.95 7.91
C ALA A 60 25.57 5.17 8.28
N PHE A 61 25.11 6.38 7.95
CA PHE A 61 25.82 7.61 8.33
C PHE A 61 25.86 7.82 9.85
N ALA A 62 24.81 7.42 10.58
CA ALA A 62 24.76 7.48 12.03
C ALA A 62 25.84 6.60 12.69
N ILE A 63 26.25 5.49 12.06
CA ILE A 63 27.36 4.67 12.53
C ILE A 63 28.65 5.51 12.54
N TRP A 64 28.93 6.27 11.49
CA TRP A 64 30.09 7.16 11.44
C TRP A 64 29.98 8.31 12.45
N ILE A 65 28.79 8.81 12.75
CA ILE A 65 28.61 9.79 13.84
C ILE A 65 29.06 9.19 15.18
N GLY A 66 28.63 7.95 15.46
CA GLY A 66 29.05 7.23 16.68
C GLY A 66 30.56 6.99 16.72
N LEU A 67 31.17 6.59 15.59
CA LEU A 67 32.63 6.44 15.48
C LEU A 67 33.38 7.77 15.63
N GLY A 68 32.76 8.89 15.25
CA GLY A 68 33.29 10.23 15.47
C GLY A 68 33.43 10.57 16.96
N VAL A 69 32.47 10.13 17.79
CA VAL A 69 32.59 10.26 19.25
C VAL A 69 33.79 9.47 19.79
N ALA A 70 33.98 8.23 19.30
CA ALA A 70 35.13 7.41 19.65
C ALA A 70 36.47 8.05 19.24
N ALA A 71 36.50 8.65 18.06
CA ALA A 71 37.69 9.37 17.55
C ALA A 71 38.05 10.58 18.43
N ILE A 72 37.05 11.35 18.85
CA ILE A 72 37.23 12.48 19.78
C ILE A 72 37.71 11.98 21.14
N ALA A 73 37.13 10.90 21.67
CA ALA A 73 37.55 10.32 22.94
C ALA A 73 39.02 9.85 22.89
N GLU A 74 39.45 9.19 21.79
CA GLU A 74 40.83 8.77 21.57
C GLU A 74 41.79 9.98 21.47
N TRP A 75 41.37 11.04 20.81
CA TRP A 75 42.15 12.27 20.72
C TRP A 75 42.34 12.95 22.10
N LEU A 76 41.25 13.00 22.89
CA LEU A 76 41.32 13.53 24.28
C LEU A 76 42.16 12.67 25.20
N ASN A 77 42.14 11.36 25.00
CA ASN A 77 42.92 10.41 25.80
C ASN A 77 44.44 10.64 25.67
N LYS A 78 44.92 11.32 24.65
CA LYS A 78 46.31 11.76 24.54
C LYS A 78 46.69 12.86 25.53
N ARG A 79 45.70 13.54 26.13
CA ARG A 79 45.94 14.68 27.05
C ARG A 79 45.39 14.44 28.47
N MET A 80 44.53 13.45 28.65
CA MET A 80 43.93 13.10 29.94
C MET A 80 43.76 11.58 30.06
N SER A 81 43.39 11.06 31.21
CA SER A 81 43.13 9.63 31.38
C SER A 81 41.88 9.18 30.60
N GLU A 82 41.82 7.89 30.28
CA GLU A 82 40.81 7.29 29.37
C GLU A 82 39.38 7.54 29.82
N LYS A 83 39.06 7.30 31.12
CA LYS A 83 37.71 7.45 31.64
C LYS A 83 37.18 8.90 31.53
N PRO A 84 37.88 9.94 32.01
CA PRO A 84 37.44 11.32 31.81
C PRO A 84 37.35 11.74 30.35
N ALA A 85 38.26 11.27 29.48
CA ALA A 85 38.23 11.56 28.07
C ALA A 85 36.96 11.02 27.40
N ALA A 86 36.59 9.78 27.71
CA ALA A 86 35.38 9.16 27.20
C ALA A 86 34.08 9.86 27.67
N ILE A 87 34.04 10.19 28.99
CA ILE A 87 32.90 10.90 29.57
C ILE A 87 32.76 12.30 28.93
N LEU A 88 33.83 13.07 28.82
CA LEU A 88 33.82 14.41 28.24
C LEU A 88 33.37 14.38 26.78
N ALA A 89 33.94 13.47 25.97
CA ALA A 89 33.54 13.30 24.57
C ALA A 89 32.05 12.96 24.47
N SER A 90 31.55 12.03 25.27
CA SER A 90 30.14 11.63 25.25
C SER A 90 29.22 12.78 25.64
N VAL A 91 29.53 13.51 26.72
CA VAL A 91 28.70 14.65 27.17
C VAL A 91 28.65 15.75 26.14
N VAL A 92 29.80 16.13 25.54
CA VAL A 92 29.85 17.16 24.50
C VAL A 92 29.11 16.72 23.24
N CYS A 93 29.26 15.46 22.82
CA CYS A 93 28.61 14.96 21.61
C CYS A 93 27.10 14.72 21.81
N LEU A 94 26.60 14.56 23.04
CA LEU A 94 25.15 14.53 23.32
C LEU A 94 24.44 15.84 22.97
N LEU A 95 25.15 16.95 22.83
CA LEU A 95 24.57 18.19 22.31
C LEU A 95 23.99 18.02 20.89
N VAL A 96 24.52 17.11 20.08
CA VAL A 96 24.02 16.86 18.72
C VAL A 96 22.60 16.30 18.73
N PRO A 97 22.30 15.17 19.39
CA PRO A 97 20.93 14.65 19.45
C PRO A 97 19.99 15.59 20.21
N ILE A 98 20.46 16.28 21.25
CA ILE A 98 19.64 17.28 21.99
C ILE A 98 19.23 18.41 21.05
N GLN A 99 20.16 18.96 20.27
CA GLN A 99 19.86 19.99 19.29
C GLN A 99 18.87 19.48 18.22
N MET A 100 19.07 18.28 17.72
CA MET A 100 18.14 17.69 16.75
C MET A 100 16.73 17.59 17.34
N VAL A 101 16.57 17.02 18.53
CA VAL A 101 15.28 16.90 19.19
C VAL A 101 14.63 18.26 19.39
N SER A 102 15.38 19.28 19.86
CA SER A 102 14.84 20.62 20.09
C SER A 102 14.35 21.32 18.82
N GLN A 103 14.96 21.03 17.67
CA GLN A 103 14.60 21.66 16.40
C GLN A 103 13.49 20.92 15.64
N THR A 104 13.36 19.60 15.85
CA THR A 104 12.46 18.76 15.06
C THR A 104 11.30 18.20 15.87
N TRP A 105 11.17 18.56 17.14
CA TRP A 105 10.14 18.04 18.03
C TRP A 105 8.75 18.25 17.48
N ASP A 106 8.42 19.47 17.09
CA ASP A 106 7.09 19.83 16.59
C ASP A 106 6.73 19.08 15.30
N ASP A 107 7.72 18.81 14.45
CA ASP A 107 7.51 18.04 13.19
C ASP A 107 7.25 16.54 13.47
N HIS A 108 7.82 16.02 14.56
CA HIS A 108 7.74 14.59 14.91
C HIS A 108 6.66 14.29 15.95
N ASP A 109 6.25 15.28 16.74
CA ASP A 109 5.16 15.10 17.70
C ASP A 109 3.83 14.97 16.95
N ARG A 110 3.25 13.79 17.05
CA ARG A 110 1.96 13.42 16.43
C ARG A 110 0.88 13.14 17.48
N SER A 111 1.16 13.40 18.74
CA SER A 111 0.26 13.09 19.86
C SER A 111 -1.11 13.78 19.78
N GLY A 112 -1.19 14.93 19.11
CA GLY A 112 -2.45 15.68 18.89
C GLY A 112 -3.04 15.57 17.48
N ARG A 113 -2.54 14.67 16.62
CA ARG A 113 -2.94 14.59 15.21
C ARG A 113 -3.97 13.49 14.99
N TYR A 114 -5.25 13.82 15.16
CA TYR A 114 -6.37 12.88 15.01
C TYR A 114 -7.03 12.89 13.64
N THR A 115 -6.57 13.68 12.69
CA THR A 115 -7.21 13.85 11.37
C THR A 115 -7.48 12.52 10.65
N CYS A 116 -6.54 11.59 10.71
CA CYS A 116 -6.69 10.29 10.06
C CYS A 116 -7.79 9.45 10.73
N ARG A 117 -7.85 9.45 12.07
CA ARG A 117 -8.90 8.79 12.85
C ARG A 117 -10.28 9.38 12.53
N ASP A 118 -10.37 10.71 12.62
CA ASP A 118 -11.63 11.43 12.45
C ASP A 118 -12.15 11.30 11.01
N PHE A 119 -11.24 11.30 10.02
CA PHE A 119 -11.59 10.99 8.63
C PHE A 119 -12.21 9.59 8.52
N GLY A 120 -11.58 8.57 9.08
CA GLY A 120 -12.08 7.19 9.04
C GLY A 120 -13.42 7.05 9.75
N GLN A 121 -13.62 7.69 10.93
CA GLN A 121 -14.89 7.68 11.66
C GLN A 121 -16.00 8.36 10.84
N ASN A 122 -15.72 9.53 10.29
CA ASN A 122 -16.69 10.23 9.46
C ASN A 122 -17.07 9.40 8.23
N TYR A 123 -16.10 8.79 7.59
CA TYR A 123 -16.35 7.96 6.40
C TYR A 123 -17.19 6.72 6.75
N LEU A 124 -16.87 5.99 7.80
CA LEU A 124 -17.66 4.85 8.27
C LEU A 124 -19.07 5.25 8.75
N SER A 125 -19.23 6.47 9.25
CA SER A 125 -20.54 6.99 9.70
C SER A 125 -21.49 7.32 8.56
N THR A 126 -21.00 7.46 7.32
CA THR A 126 -21.87 7.68 6.14
C THR A 126 -22.59 6.41 5.68
N VAL A 127 -22.15 5.26 6.18
CA VAL A 127 -22.70 3.97 5.78
C VAL A 127 -23.92 3.62 6.64
N GLN A 128 -24.92 2.99 6.04
CA GLN A 128 -26.16 2.57 6.72
C GLN A 128 -25.87 1.73 7.96
N ASP A 129 -26.70 1.88 9.00
CA ASP A 129 -26.55 1.17 10.27
C ASP A 129 -27.03 -0.29 10.24
N LYS A 130 -27.71 -0.69 9.17
CA LYS A 130 -28.27 -2.05 9.03
C LYS A 130 -28.03 -2.59 7.63
N GLY A 131 -28.09 -3.92 7.49
CA GLY A 131 -28.08 -4.57 6.18
C GLY A 131 -26.71 -5.07 5.73
N ASN A 132 -25.74 -5.22 6.64
CA ASN A 132 -24.39 -5.71 6.35
C ASN A 132 -23.70 -4.88 5.27
N PRO A 133 -23.46 -3.60 5.52
CA PRO A 133 -22.95 -2.69 4.51
C PRO A 133 -21.54 -3.04 4.08
N ILE A 134 -21.27 -2.84 2.79
CA ILE A 134 -19.95 -3.00 2.19
C ILE A 134 -19.53 -1.62 1.66
N ILE A 135 -18.35 -1.16 2.07
CA ILE A 135 -17.76 0.07 1.57
C ILE A 135 -16.56 -0.26 0.69
N PHE A 136 -16.53 0.27 -0.51
CA PHE A 136 -15.42 0.09 -1.43
C PHE A 136 -14.46 1.27 -1.34
N THR A 137 -13.18 0.97 -1.14
CA THR A 137 -12.10 1.94 -1.08
C THR A 137 -11.11 1.71 -2.23
N ASN A 138 -10.48 2.78 -2.72
CA ASN A 138 -9.68 2.70 -3.94
C ASN A 138 -8.17 2.60 -3.70
N GLY A 139 -7.71 2.62 -2.48
CA GLY A 139 -6.27 2.52 -2.17
C GLY A 139 -5.97 2.64 -0.68
N ASP A 140 -4.71 2.85 -0.36
CA ASP A 140 -4.23 2.83 1.03
C ASP A 140 -4.74 4.02 1.84
N ASN A 141 -4.81 5.20 1.21
CA ASN A 141 -5.10 6.46 1.91
C ASN A 141 -6.53 6.53 2.46
N ASP A 142 -7.48 5.91 1.79
CA ASP A 142 -8.87 5.82 2.20
C ASP A 142 -9.18 4.52 2.97
N THR A 143 -8.40 3.46 2.77
CA THR A 143 -8.59 2.17 3.45
C THR A 143 -8.01 2.15 4.86
N PHE A 144 -6.75 2.57 5.04
CA PHE A 144 -6.07 2.42 6.32
C PHE A 144 -6.69 3.24 7.46
N PRO A 145 -7.21 4.45 7.25
CA PRO A 145 -7.97 5.14 8.28
C PRO A 145 -9.22 4.38 8.74
N LEU A 146 -9.90 3.67 7.84
CA LEU A 146 -11.07 2.86 8.17
C LEU A 146 -10.66 1.64 8.98
N TRP A 147 -9.65 0.90 8.52
CA TRP A 147 -9.11 -0.24 9.26
C TRP A 147 -8.59 0.15 10.64
N TYR A 148 -7.88 1.28 10.76
CA TYR A 148 -7.45 1.78 12.06
C TYR A 148 -8.62 1.93 13.03
N ASN A 149 -9.73 2.54 12.57
CA ASN A 149 -10.90 2.72 13.41
C ASN A 149 -11.57 1.39 13.78
N GLN A 150 -11.63 0.43 12.85
CA GLN A 150 -12.19 -0.89 13.12
C GLN A 150 -11.32 -1.72 14.06
N GLU A 151 -10.00 -1.80 13.78
CA GLU A 151 -9.07 -2.66 14.49
C GLU A 151 -8.65 -2.11 15.87
N THR A 152 -8.53 -0.79 15.99
CA THR A 152 -7.98 -0.15 17.19
C THR A 152 -9.08 0.46 18.07
N GLU A 153 -10.06 1.10 17.46
CA GLU A 153 -11.13 1.80 18.17
C GLU A 153 -12.40 0.93 18.31
N GLY A 154 -12.50 -0.20 17.60
CA GLY A 154 -13.68 -1.04 17.56
C GLY A 154 -14.91 -0.35 16.96
N PHE A 155 -14.69 0.64 16.08
CA PHE A 155 -15.74 1.47 15.53
C PHE A 155 -16.28 0.91 14.21
N ARG A 156 -17.60 0.69 14.12
CA ARG A 156 -18.31 0.20 12.92
C ARG A 156 -17.67 -1.09 12.35
N THR A 157 -17.46 -2.07 13.19
CA THR A 157 -16.96 -3.41 12.83
C THR A 157 -18.00 -4.25 12.09
N ASP A 158 -19.25 -3.75 12.00
CA ASP A 158 -20.33 -4.25 11.16
C ASP A 158 -20.13 -3.95 9.66
N VAL A 159 -19.35 -2.92 9.33
CA VAL A 159 -19.08 -2.50 7.94
C VAL A 159 -17.95 -3.32 7.34
N ARG A 160 -18.18 -3.90 6.16
CA ARG A 160 -17.10 -4.57 5.41
C ARG A 160 -16.35 -3.59 4.56
N VAL A 161 -15.11 -3.28 4.93
CA VAL A 161 -14.21 -2.45 4.12
C VAL A 161 -13.55 -3.33 3.06
N CYS A 162 -13.76 -2.98 1.79
CA CYS A 162 -13.28 -3.71 0.64
C CYS A 162 -12.38 -2.82 -0.23
N ASN A 163 -11.07 -3.08 -0.20
CA ASN A 163 -10.08 -2.33 -0.99
C ASN A 163 -10.05 -2.87 -2.42
N LEU A 164 -10.39 -2.04 -3.40
CA LEU A 164 -10.44 -2.40 -4.82
C LEU A 164 -9.06 -2.77 -5.38
N SER A 165 -7.99 -2.12 -4.91
CA SER A 165 -6.63 -2.44 -5.36
C SER A 165 -6.20 -3.84 -4.89
N TYR A 166 -6.59 -4.26 -3.69
CA TYR A 166 -6.27 -5.59 -3.17
C TYR A 166 -7.17 -6.69 -3.74
N LEU A 167 -8.36 -6.36 -4.24
CA LEU A 167 -9.21 -7.32 -4.96
C LEU A 167 -8.57 -7.88 -6.25
N GLN A 168 -7.43 -7.34 -6.66
CA GLN A 168 -6.62 -7.91 -7.74
C GLN A 168 -5.77 -9.12 -7.28
N THR A 169 -5.81 -9.47 -5.99
CA THR A 169 -5.01 -10.54 -5.40
C THR A 169 -5.91 -11.64 -4.84
N ASP A 170 -5.54 -12.88 -5.09
CA ASP A 170 -6.29 -14.06 -4.67
C ASP A 170 -6.43 -14.17 -3.14
N TRP A 171 -5.36 -13.87 -2.40
CA TRP A 171 -5.37 -13.91 -0.94
C TRP A 171 -6.37 -12.93 -0.33
N TYR A 172 -6.55 -11.75 -0.92
CA TYR A 172 -7.49 -10.77 -0.41
C TYR A 172 -8.94 -11.14 -0.75
N ILE A 173 -9.18 -11.71 -1.93
CA ILE A 173 -10.48 -12.28 -2.29
C ILE A 173 -10.87 -13.39 -1.30
N ASP A 174 -9.92 -14.27 -0.96
CA ASP A 174 -10.12 -15.29 0.08
C ASP A 174 -10.49 -14.69 1.45
N GLN A 175 -9.89 -13.55 1.83
CA GLN A 175 -10.26 -12.84 3.06
C GLN A 175 -11.69 -12.27 2.97
N MET A 176 -12.06 -11.66 1.85
CA MET A 176 -13.39 -11.09 1.66
C MET A 176 -14.49 -12.16 1.69
N ARG A 177 -14.19 -13.39 1.33
CA ARG A 177 -15.12 -14.55 1.40
C ARG A 177 -15.29 -15.11 2.80
N ARG A 178 -14.61 -14.58 3.80
CA ARG A 178 -14.76 -14.97 5.22
C ARG A 178 -15.41 -13.85 5.99
N PRO A 179 -16.19 -14.16 7.04
CA PRO A 179 -16.69 -13.13 7.94
C PRO A 179 -15.53 -12.48 8.70
N ALA A 180 -15.70 -11.23 9.09
CA ALA A 180 -14.75 -10.51 9.95
C ALA A 180 -15.55 -9.65 10.93
N TYR A 181 -15.26 -9.78 12.22
CA TYR A 181 -16.01 -9.15 13.29
C TYR A 181 -17.53 -9.41 13.16
N GLU A 182 -18.36 -8.38 13.18
CA GLU A 182 -19.80 -8.47 12.97
C GLU A 182 -20.21 -8.46 11.50
N SER A 183 -19.25 -8.21 10.58
CA SER A 183 -19.57 -8.20 9.15
C SER A 183 -19.53 -9.61 8.55
N PRO A 184 -20.55 -10.01 7.78
CA PRO A 184 -20.55 -11.28 7.08
C PRO A 184 -19.55 -11.29 5.92
N SER A 185 -19.38 -12.47 5.32
CA SER A 185 -18.60 -12.58 4.08
C SER A 185 -19.19 -11.76 2.94
N VAL A 186 -18.35 -11.17 2.12
CA VAL A 186 -18.78 -10.57 0.84
C VAL A 186 -19.38 -11.66 -0.05
N PRO A 187 -20.54 -11.45 -0.70
CA PRO A 187 -21.23 -12.46 -1.48
C PRO A 187 -20.54 -12.75 -2.83
N ILE A 188 -19.28 -13.16 -2.78
CA ILE A 188 -18.52 -13.57 -3.94
C ILE A 188 -18.84 -15.04 -4.26
N ASN A 189 -19.47 -15.27 -5.40
CA ASN A 189 -19.91 -16.59 -5.85
C ASN A 189 -18.92 -17.30 -6.76
N TRP A 190 -17.71 -16.76 -6.92
CA TRP A 190 -16.62 -17.37 -7.66
C TRP A 190 -15.91 -18.41 -6.81
N GLU A 191 -15.46 -19.49 -7.44
CA GLU A 191 -14.59 -20.46 -6.81
C GLU A 191 -13.13 -19.99 -6.86
N ARG A 192 -12.27 -20.59 -6.03
CA ARG A 192 -10.86 -20.18 -5.97
C ARG A 192 -10.15 -20.27 -7.33
N ILE A 193 -10.50 -21.26 -8.13
CA ILE A 193 -9.91 -21.45 -9.46
C ILE A 193 -10.23 -20.30 -10.43
N ASP A 194 -11.35 -19.61 -10.21
CA ASP A 194 -11.78 -18.50 -11.08
C ASP A 194 -10.92 -17.24 -10.92
N TYR A 195 -10.23 -17.08 -9.78
CA TYR A 195 -9.47 -15.87 -9.45
C TYR A 195 -8.05 -16.11 -8.96
N VAL A 196 -7.58 -17.34 -8.92
CA VAL A 196 -6.19 -17.66 -8.57
C VAL A 196 -5.27 -17.08 -9.65
N GLN A 197 -4.09 -16.64 -9.23
CA GLN A 197 -3.08 -16.09 -10.13
C GLN A 197 -2.80 -17.04 -11.30
N GLY A 198 -2.78 -16.53 -12.52
CA GLY A 198 -2.62 -17.28 -13.75
C GLY A 198 -3.94 -17.70 -14.40
N HIS A 199 -5.10 -17.45 -13.75
CA HIS A 199 -6.43 -17.70 -14.31
C HIS A 199 -7.22 -16.39 -14.35
N ASN A 200 -7.92 -16.14 -15.44
CA ASN A 200 -8.80 -14.97 -15.63
C ASN A 200 -8.19 -13.60 -15.26
N GLU A 201 -6.88 -13.45 -15.43
CA GLU A 201 -6.16 -12.22 -15.05
C GLU A 201 -6.54 -11.01 -15.91
N ALA A 202 -7.05 -11.26 -17.11
CA ALA A 202 -7.50 -10.22 -18.02
C ALA A 202 -8.77 -10.64 -18.76
N VAL A 203 -9.73 -9.73 -18.83
CA VAL A 203 -10.92 -9.87 -19.67
C VAL A 203 -10.84 -8.83 -20.77
N TYR A 204 -10.85 -9.30 -22.01
CA TYR A 204 -10.73 -8.43 -23.17
C TYR A 204 -12.09 -7.88 -23.58
N VAL A 205 -12.16 -6.58 -23.80
CA VAL A 205 -13.32 -5.95 -24.42
C VAL A 205 -13.21 -6.07 -25.94
N ARG A 206 -14.18 -6.75 -26.56
CA ARG A 206 -14.20 -7.01 -28.01
C ARG A 206 -15.52 -6.57 -28.64
N PRO A 207 -15.71 -5.27 -28.89
CA PRO A 207 -16.95 -4.73 -29.43
C PRO A 207 -17.27 -5.27 -30.86
N GLU A 208 -16.24 -5.71 -31.57
CA GLU A 208 -16.39 -6.34 -32.89
C GLU A 208 -17.23 -7.62 -32.84
N ALA A 209 -17.35 -8.26 -31.68
CA ALA A 209 -18.21 -9.43 -31.51
C ALA A 209 -19.72 -9.09 -31.56
N MET A 210 -20.10 -7.83 -31.35
CA MET A 210 -21.50 -7.39 -31.30
C MET A 210 -22.28 -7.74 -32.57
N GLU A 211 -21.67 -7.57 -33.74
CA GLU A 211 -22.35 -7.87 -35.02
C GLU A 211 -22.67 -9.35 -35.14
N THR A 212 -21.74 -10.20 -34.84
CA THR A 212 -21.91 -11.67 -34.85
C THR A 212 -22.98 -12.11 -33.85
N ILE A 213 -22.96 -11.57 -32.62
CA ILE A 213 -23.93 -11.88 -31.56
C ILE A 213 -25.34 -11.42 -32.00
N ASN A 214 -25.47 -10.20 -32.49
CA ASN A 214 -26.77 -9.68 -32.97
C ASN A 214 -27.32 -10.51 -34.12
N ASN A 215 -26.48 -10.98 -35.01
CA ASN A 215 -26.91 -11.85 -36.10
C ASN A 215 -27.34 -13.24 -35.60
N TYR A 216 -26.64 -13.78 -34.60
CA TYR A 216 -27.03 -15.05 -33.97
C TYR A 216 -28.39 -14.93 -33.25
N TYR A 217 -28.65 -13.86 -32.52
CA TYR A 217 -29.95 -13.59 -31.88
C TYR A 217 -31.09 -13.42 -32.89
N LYS A 218 -30.82 -12.83 -34.06
CA LYS A 218 -31.83 -12.71 -35.13
C LYS A 218 -32.15 -14.04 -35.79
N GLN A 219 -31.16 -14.90 -35.97
CA GLN A 219 -31.33 -16.20 -36.66
C GLN A 219 -31.90 -17.28 -35.76
N ASN A 220 -31.50 -17.28 -34.48
CA ASN A 220 -31.82 -18.32 -33.51
C ASN A 220 -32.31 -17.74 -32.17
N PRO A 221 -33.42 -16.99 -32.12
CA PRO A 221 -33.81 -16.20 -30.95
C PRO A 221 -34.02 -17.02 -29.67
N GLU A 222 -34.65 -18.17 -29.76
CA GLU A 222 -34.90 -19.01 -28.56
C GLU A 222 -33.66 -19.70 -28.05
N GLU A 223 -32.78 -20.13 -28.93
CA GLU A 223 -31.53 -20.79 -28.58
C GLU A 223 -30.51 -19.78 -27.97
N ALA A 224 -30.43 -18.60 -28.61
CA ALA A 224 -29.57 -17.51 -28.12
C ALA A 224 -29.99 -17.02 -26.73
N LYS A 225 -31.30 -16.87 -26.48
CA LYS A 225 -31.80 -16.54 -25.14
C LYS A 225 -31.47 -17.60 -24.09
N LYS A 226 -31.58 -18.86 -24.46
CA LYS A 226 -31.25 -19.97 -23.56
C LYS A 226 -29.73 -20.02 -23.23
N GLU A 227 -28.90 -19.70 -24.21
CA GLU A 227 -27.45 -19.76 -24.10
C GLU A 227 -26.85 -18.50 -23.43
N PHE A 228 -27.35 -17.32 -23.74
CA PHE A 228 -26.76 -16.02 -23.31
C PHE A 228 -27.71 -15.08 -22.58
N GLY A 229 -28.95 -15.51 -22.31
CA GLY A 229 -29.99 -14.71 -21.66
C GLY A 229 -30.78 -13.85 -22.60
N ASP A 230 -31.77 -13.10 -22.09
CA ASP A 230 -32.65 -12.26 -22.90
C ASP A 230 -31.94 -11.09 -23.58
N ASN A 231 -30.97 -10.50 -22.86
CA ASN A 231 -30.15 -9.41 -23.41
C ASN A 231 -28.66 -9.75 -23.24
N PRO A 232 -27.91 -10.01 -24.32
CA PRO A 232 -26.50 -10.38 -24.25
C PRO A 232 -25.59 -9.28 -23.73
N TYR A 233 -26.05 -8.03 -23.68
CA TYR A 233 -25.28 -6.86 -23.23
C TYR A 233 -25.63 -6.42 -21.81
N GLU A 234 -26.55 -7.13 -21.14
CA GLU A 234 -26.80 -6.92 -19.72
C GLU A 234 -25.62 -7.41 -18.91
N LEU A 235 -25.08 -6.58 -18.01
CA LEU A 235 -23.88 -6.87 -17.19
C LEU A 235 -23.97 -8.24 -16.51
N LYS A 236 -25.14 -8.59 -15.94
CA LYS A 236 -25.37 -9.89 -15.31
C LYS A 236 -25.14 -11.06 -16.27
N ASN A 237 -25.63 -10.95 -17.51
CA ASN A 237 -25.48 -11.98 -18.55
C ASN A 237 -24.05 -12.04 -19.06
N ILE A 238 -23.39 -10.87 -19.23
CA ILE A 238 -21.99 -10.80 -19.61
C ILE A 238 -21.12 -11.53 -18.58
N LEU A 239 -21.28 -11.23 -17.30
CA LEU A 239 -20.50 -11.89 -16.24
C LEU A 239 -20.77 -13.39 -16.18
N LYS A 240 -22.01 -13.81 -16.39
CA LYS A 240 -22.42 -15.22 -16.27
C LYS A 240 -22.01 -16.06 -17.48
N TYR A 241 -22.22 -15.58 -18.68
CA TYR A 241 -22.14 -16.41 -19.89
C TYR A 241 -20.88 -16.13 -20.72
N TRP A 242 -20.26 -14.96 -20.59
CA TRP A 242 -19.07 -14.57 -21.34
C TRP A 242 -17.83 -14.59 -20.47
N VAL A 243 -17.75 -13.77 -19.43
CA VAL A 243 -16.56 -13.65 -18.59
C VAL A 243 -16.24 -14.97 -17.88
N ARG A 244 -17.26 -15.70 -17.41
CA ARG A 244 -17.12 -17.00 -16.76
C ARG A 244 -17.35 -18.19 -17.69
N SER A 245 -17.29 -17.99 -18.99
CA SER A 245 -17.49 -19.07 -19.94
C SER A 245 -16.41 -20.15 -19.80
N PRO A 246 -16.77 -21.42 -19.71
CA PRO A 246 -15.81 -22.52 -19.78
C PRO A 246 -15.32 -22.79 -21.22
N LYS A 247 -15.95 -22.14 -22.23
CA LYS A 247 -15.57 -22.28 -23.63
C LYS A 247 -14.40 -21.34 -23.93
N GLU A 248 -13.31 -21.88 -24.40
CA GLU A 248 -12.15 -21.12 -24.83
C GLU A 248 -12.54 -20.11 -25.93
N GLY A 249 -12.08 -18.88 -25.85
CA GLY A 249 -12.38 -17.82 -26.79
C GLY A 249 -13.67 -17.02 -26.52
N LEU A 250 -14.55 -17.48 -25.61
CA LEU A 250 -15.72 -16.71 -25.17
C LEU A 250 -15.49 -15.86 -23.91
N GLN A 251 -14.33 -15.95 -23.28
CA GLN A 251 -13.97 -15.16 -22.10
C GLN A 251 -13.66 -13.71 -22.47
N MET A 252 -14.71 -12.93 -22.68
CA MET A 252 -14.63 -11.54 -23.12
C MET A 252 -15.81 -10.70 -22.65
N ILE A 253 -15.69 -9.39 -22.78
CA ILE A 253 -16.81 -8.45 -22.74
C ILE A 253 -17.14 -8.09 -24.20
N PRO A 254 -18.27 -8.55 -24.74
CA PRO A 254 -18.58 -8.44 -26.18
C PRO A 254 -19.11 -7.08 -26.59
N THR A 255 -19.01 -6.05 -25.78
CA THR A 255 -19.56 -4.72 -26.01
C THR A 255 -18.75 -3.64 -25.34
N ASP A 256 -18.73 -2.45 -25.88
CA ASP A 256 -18.24 -1.22 -25.25
C ASP A 256 -19.31 -0.49 -24.42
N SER A 257 -20.56 -0.93 -24.51
CA SER A 257 -21.72 -0.30 -23.88
C SER A 257 -22.51 -1.33 -23.07
N LEU A 258 -22.31 -1.30 -21.75
CA LEU A 258 -22.98 -2.22 -20.83
C LEU A 258 -24.40 -1.75 -20.47
N VAL A 259 -25.33 -2.68 -20.42
CA VAL A 259 -26.69 -2.44 -19.91
C VAL A 259 -26.78 -2.97 -18.48
N ILE A 260 -27.17 -2.12 -17.55
CA ILE A 260 -27.44 -2.49 -16.16
C ILE A 260 -28.94 -2.39 -15.93
N LYS A 261 -29.56 -3.51 -15.57
CA LYS A 261 -30.96 -3.52 -15.15
C LYS A 261 -30.99 -3.14 -13.66
N LEU A 262 -31.51 -1.96 -13.37
CA LEU A 262 -31.70 -1.47 -12.02
C LEU A 262 -33.05 -1.94 -11.48
N ASP A 263 -33.06 -2.46 -10.27
CA ASP A 263 -34.28 -2.71 -9.53
C ASP A 263 -34.78 -1.38 -8.96
N LYS A 264 -36.07 -1.08 -9.12
CA LYS A 264 -36.69 0.14 -8.60
C LYS A 264 -36.57 0.24 -7.07
N ASP A 265 -36.63 -0.90 -6.39
CA ASP A 265 -36.51 -0.94 -4.92
C ASP A 265 -35.07 -0.62 -4.47
N CYS A 266 -34.05 -0.94 -5.27
CA CYS A 266 -32.66 -0.56 -5.02
C CYS A 266 -32.39 0.94 -5.19
N LEU A 267 -33.13 1.62 -6.09
CA LEU A 267 -33.00 3.07 -6.30
C LEU A 267 -33.65 3.91 -5.19
N LEU A 268 -34.67 3.39 -4.52
CA LEU A 268 -35.32 4.07 -3.39
C LEU A 268 -34.40 4.17 -2.16
N TYR A 269 -33.47 3.22 -1.98
CA TYR A 269 -32.51 3.26 -0.86
C TYR A 269 -31.36 4.28 -1.06
N THR A 270 -31.13 4.75 -2.27
CA THR A 270 -30.09 5.74 -2.59
C THR A 270 -30.61 7.16 -2.70
N SER A 271 -31.93 7.37 -2.74
CA SER A 271 -32.56 8.68 -2.88
C SER A 271 -32.93 9.37 -1.55
N ASP A 272 -32.89 8.65 -0.44
CA ASP A 272 -33.21 9.16 0.90
C ASP A 272 -31.95 9.40 1.76
N ALA A 273 -30.75 9.45 1.13
CA ALA A 273 -29.49 9.75 1.80
C ALA A 273 -29.02 11.17 1.48
#